data_34bfd25536c8ebc9790ea065cd7bfbe8
#
_entry.id   34bfd25536c8ebc9790ea065cd7bfbe8
#
_cell.length_a   1.000
_cell.length_b   1.000
_cell.length_c   1.000
_cell.angle_alpha   90.00
_cell.angle_beta   90.00
_cell.angle_gamma   90.00
#
_symmetry.space_group_name_H-M   'P 1'
#
loop_
_entity.id
_entity.type
_entity.pdbx_description
1 polymer ?
#
loop_
_entity_poly.entity_id
_entity_poly.type
_entity_poly.pdbx_seq_one_letter_code
_entity_poly.pdbx_strand_id
1 'polypeptide(L)'
;MPEQWKMICRLKDMPLAGARMVQRGLAWQDLPGVAVFRAVDDTVYALLDSVPCLGGPLAHGVLMEKNLMGPKNSWIIELDSGRLVVPVQGMARRYAVRLIDGRIYLDFNELNIPASKAEQALAGSYAVLPHVQMAV
;
A
#
# COMPACT_ATOMS: atom_id res chain seq x y z
N MET A 1 12.32 -0.58 17.12
CA MET A 1 12.64 0.82 16.78
C MET A 1 11.44 1.70 17.02
N PRO A 2 11.62 2.94 17.40
CA PRO A 2 10.50 3.83 17.59
C PRO A 2 9.73 4.03 16.27
N GLU A 3 8.45 4.18 16.38
CA GLU A 3 7.61 4.47 15.23
C GLU A 3 7.99 5.84 14.64
N GLN A 4 7.86 5.96 13.33
CA GLN A 4 8.19 7.19 12.62
C GLN A 4 7.01 7.61 11.73
N TRP A 5 5.98 8.15 12.36
CA TRP A 5 4.77 8.58 11.68
C TRP A 5 5.02 9.88 10.92
N LYS A 6 4.78 9.82 9.62
CA LYS A 6 4.94 10.98 8.74
C LYS A 6 3.67 11.22 7.95
N MET A 7 3.33 12.49 7.80
CA MET A 7 2.16 12.89 7.03
C MET A 7 2.38 12.62 5.55
N ILE A 8 1.39 11.96 4.95
CA ILE A 8 1.38 11.68 3.51
C ILE A 8 0.64 12.80 2.77
N CYS A 9 -0.57 13.11 3.19
CA CYS A 9 -1.41 14.13 2.59
C CYS A 9 -2.60 14.40 3.50
N ARG A 10 -3.39 15.41 3.14
CA ARG A 10 -4.67 15.63 3.79
C ARG A 10 -5.72 14.72 3.17
N LEU A 11 -6.68 14.29 3.99
CA LEU A 11 -7.76 13.44 3.50
C LEU A 11 -8.50 14.07 2.33
N LYS A 12 -8.76 15.38 2.42
CA LYS A 12 -9.48 16.11 1.37
C LYS A 12 -8.72 16.21 0.04
N ASP A 13 -7.41 15.94 0.05
CA ASP A 13 -6.61 15.94 -1.18
C ASP A 13 -6.73 14.63 -1.95
N MET A 14 -7.40 13.64 -1.36
CA MET A 14 -7.69 12.38 -2.03
C MET A 14 -9.15 12.37 -2.47
N PRO A 15 -9.45 12.04 -3.73
CA PRO A 15 -10.83 11.87 -4.15
C PRO A 15 -11.47 10.68 -3.44
N LEU A 16 -12.79 10.71 -3.27
CA LEU A 16 -13.52 9.55 -2.74
C LEU A 16 -13.31 8.36 -3.68
N ALA A 17 -13.13 7.19 -3.08
CA ALA A 17 -12.79 5.96 -3.80
C ALA A 17 -11.47 6.08 -4.59
N GLY A 18 -10.63 7.04 -4.22
CA GLY A 18 -9.33 7.27 -4.87
C GLY A 18 -8.18 6.60 -4.17
N ALA A 19 -7.03 6.62 -4.83
CA ALA A 19 -5.80 6.03 -4.31
C ALA A 19 -4.62 6.98 -4.49
N ARG A 20 -3.65 6.86 -3.61
CA ARG A 20 -2.38 7.58 -3.69
C ARG A 20 -1.24 6.61 -3.46
N MET A 21 -0.18 6.76 -4.24
CA MET A 21 0.99 5.89 -4.12
C MET A 21 2.07 6.52 -3.26
N VAL A 22 2.68 5.70 -2.41
CA VAL A 22 3.88 6.07 -1.67
C VAL A 22 4.98 5.12 -2.12
N GLN A 23 6.06 5.67 -2.66
CA GLN A 23 7.17 4.87 -3.16
C GLN A 23 7.99 4.28 -2.02
N ARG A 24 8.53 3.10 -2.26
CA ARG A 24 9.48 2.42 -1.37
C ARG A 24 10.77 2.18 -2.13
N GLY A 25 11.88 2.49 -1.47
CA GLY A 25 13.19 2.21 -2.03
C GLY A 25 13.63 3.18 -3.12
N LEU A 26 14.73 2.84 -3.74
CA LEU A 26 15.32 3.61 -4.84
C LEU A 26 14.73 3.15 -6.17
N ALA A 27 14.73 4.03 -7.17
CA ALA A 27 14.09 3.74 -8.45
C ALA A 27 14.64 2.48 -9.12
N TRP A 28 15.96 2.25 -9.02
CA TRP A 28 16.58 1.08 -9.64
C TRP A 28 16.20 -0.25 -8.97
N GLN A 29 15.66 -0.20 -7.75
CA GLN A 29 15.24 -1.41 -7.05
C GLN A 29 13.89 -1.93 -7.56
N ASP A 30 13.09 -1.07 -8.16
CA ASP A 30 11.78 -1.41 -8.74
C ASP A 30 10.87 -2.12 -7.74
N LEU A 31 10.86 -1.66 -6.50
CA LEU A 31 10.02 -2.23 -5.46
C LEU A 31 8.58 -1.73 -5.59
N PRO A 32 7.59 -2.58 -5.31
CA PRO A 32 6.22 -2.10 -5.23
C PRO A 32 6.10 -1.09 -4.08
N GLY A 33 5.39 0.00 -4.33
CA GLY A 33 5.11 1.00 -3.30
C GLY A 33 3.97 0.58 -2.40
N VAL A 34 3.45 1.53 -1.63
CA VAL A 34 2.26 1.35 -0.81
C VAL A 34 1.14 2.17 -1.43
N ALA A 35 0.02 1.52 -1.70
CA ALA A 35 -1.19 2.17 -2.18
C ALA A 35 -2.06 2.56 -0.99
N VAL A 36 -2.39 3.84 -0.89
CA VAL A 36 -3.27 4.38 0.13
C VAL A 36 -4.62 4.65 -0.50
N PHE A 37 -5.68 4.08 0.07
CA PHE A 37 -7.04 4.18 -0.48
C PHE A 37 -7.93 4.95 0.48
N ARG A 38 -8.82 5.79 -0.07
CA ARG A 38 -9.87 6.46 0.68
C ARG A 38 -11.21 5.88 0.29
N ALA A 39 -11.89 5.21 1.23
CA ALA A 39 -13.23 4.69 1.01
C ALA A 39 -14.27 5.82 1.08
N VAL A 40 -15.49 5.54 0.64
CA VAL A 40 -16.57 6.54 0.60
C VAL A 40 -17.01 6.99 2.00
N ASP A 41 -16.74 6.19 3.03
CA ASP A 41 -17.01 6.55 4.44
C ASP A 41 -15.81 7.22 5.10
N ASP A 42 -14.81 7.65 4.32
CA ASP A 42 -13.55 8.27 4.77
C ASP A 42 -12.61 7.32 5.53
N THR A 43 -12.88 6.03 5.57
CA THR A 43 -11.91 5.05 6.05
C THR A 43 -10.72 5.01 5.11
N VAL A 44 -9.52 4.98 5.67
CA VAL A 44 -8.27 4.97 4.91
C VAL A 44 -7.56 3.65 5.10
N TYR A 45 -7.09 3.07 4.01
CA TYR A 45 -6.37 1.79 4.00
C TYR A 45 -5.03 1.97 3.31
N ALA A 46 -4.03 1.23 3.76
CA ALA A 46 -2.72 1.21 3.13
C ALA A 46 -2.28 -0.24 2.92
N LEU A 47 -2.01 -0.59 1.66
CA LEU A 47 -1.62 -1.94 1.27
C LEU A 47 -0.41 -1.89 0.35
N LEU A 48 0.39 -2.96 0.39
CA LEU A 48 1.46 -3.11 -0.60
C LEU A 48 0.82 -3.13 -2.00
N ASP A 49 1.37 -2.36 -2.93
CA ASP A 49 0.81 -2.20 -4.28
C ASP A 49 1.17 -3.38 -5.17
N SER A 50 0.76 -4.56 -4.75
CA SER A 50 0.99 -5.79 -5.50
C SER A 50 -0.14 -6.76 -5.21
N VAL A 51 -0.79 -7.26 -6.26
CA VAL A 51 -1.86 -8.24 -6.11
C VAL A 51 -1.23 -9.56 -5.64
N PRO A 52 -1.66 -10.11 -4.49
CA PRO A 52 -1.11 -11.36 -3.99
C PRO A 52 -1.22 -12.48 -5.02
N CYS A 53 -0.16 -13.25 -5.19
CA CYS A 53 -0.07 -14.40 -6.10
C CYS A 53 -0.11 -14.06 -7.59
N LEU A 54 -0.61 -12.88 -7.96
CA LEU A 54 -0.75 -12.48 -9.36
C LEU A 54 0.26 -11.42 -9.78
N GLY A 55 0.67 -10.56 -8.84
CA GLY A 55 1.48 -9.39 -9.15
C GLY A 55 0.66 -8.29 -9.79
N GLY A 56 1.33 -7.22 -10.16
CA GLY A 56 0.66 -6.07 -10.73
C GLY A 56 0.09 -5.12 -9.69
N PRO A 57 -0.18 -3.88 -10.08
CA PRO A 57 -0.56 -2.84 -9.13
C PRO A 57 -2.00 -2.94 -8.68
N LEU A 58 -2.24 -2.65 -7.39
CA LEU A 58 -3.58 -2.51 -6.83
C LEU A 58 -4.23 -1.19 -7.21
N ALA A 59 -3.42 -0.15 -7.40
CA ALA A 59 -3.92 1.20 -7.61
C ALA A 59 -4.77 1.34 -8.88
N HIS A 60 -4.68 0.40 -9.81
CA HIS A 60 -5.49 0.39 -11.03
C HIS A 60 -6.87 -0.25 -10.80
N GLY A 61 -7.15 -0.77 -9.61
CA GLY A 61 -8.44 -1.32 -9.29
C GLY A 61 -9.49 -0.25 -9.03
N VAL A 62 -10.74 -0.66 -9.05
CA VAL A 62 -11.87 0.19 -8.73
C VAL A 62 -12.34 -0.14 -7.32
N LEU A 63 -12.42 0.88 -6.48
CA LEU A 63 -12.88 0.71 -5.11
C LEU A 63 -14.40 0.81 -5.06
N MET A 64 -15.04 -0.28 -4.61
CA MET A 64 -16.48 -0.31 -4.38
C MET A 64 -16.72 -0.66 -2.93
N GLU A 65 -17.20 0.32 -2.16
CA GLU A 65 -17.32 0.22 -0.70
C GLU A 65 -15.96 -0.11 -0.10
N LYS A 66 -15.77 -1.32 0.42
CA LYS A 66 -14.51 -1.76 1.03
C LYS A 66 -13.84 -2.88 0.24
N ASN A 67 -14.29 -3.11 -1.00
CA ASN A 67 -13.71 -4.09 -1.90
C ASN A 67 -13.03 -3.39 -3.05
N LEU A 68 -11.79 -3.81 -3.32
CA LEU A 68 -11.03 -3.34 -4.46
C LEU A 68 -11.12 -4.39 -5.56
N MET A 69 -11.60 -3.97 -6.73
CA MET A 69 -11.80 -4.87 -7.86
C MET A 69 -10.82 -4.56 -8.97
N GLY A 70 -10.14 -5.58 -9.47
CA GLY A 70 -9.25 -5.45 -10.60
C GLY A 70 -9.99 -5.32 -11.93
N PRO A 71 -9.23 -5.11 -13.02
CA PRO A 71 -9.83 -4.97 -14.35
C PRO A 71 -10.69 -6.17 -14.70
N LYS A 72 -11.91 -5.92 -15.19
CA LYS A 72 -12.88 -6.95 -15.55
C LYS A 72 -13.16 -7.94 -14.41
N ASN A 73 -13.05 -7.48 -13.17
CA ASN A 73 -13.22 -8.29 -11.96
C ASN A 73 -12.29 -9.51 -11.92
N SER A 74 -11.09 -9.37 -12.51
CA SER A 74 -10.10 -10.44 -12.55
C SER A 74 -9.57 -10.81 -11.17
N TRP A 75 -9.62 -9.87 -10.22
CA TRP A 75 -9.29 -10.12 -8.82
C TRP A 75 -10.11 -9.19 -7.93
N ILE A 76 -10.37 -9.64 -6.70
CA ILE A 76 -11.09 -8.85 -5.69
C ILE A 76 -10.35 -8.97 -4.37
N ILE A 77 -10.10 -7.84 -3.71
CA ILE A 77 -9.46 -7.76 -2.40
C ILE A 77 -10.38 -7.05 -1.44
N GLU A 78 -10.59 -7.66 -0.27
CA GLU A 78 -11.27 -7.01 0.84
C GLU A 78 -10.26 -6.12 1.58
N LEU A 79 -10.47 -4.80 1.59
CA LEU A 79 -9.50 -3.89 2.20
C LEU A 79 -9.43 -4.04 3.72
N ASP A 80 -10.54 -4.35 4.39
CA ASP A 80 -10.56 -4.52 5.84
C ASP A 80 -9.63 -5.62 6.32
N SER A 81 -9.55 -6.72 5.59
CA SER A 81 -8.72 -7.87 5.94
C SER A 81 -7.44 -7.96 5.14
N GLY A 82 -7.40 -7.35 3.96
CA GLY A 82 -6.33 -7.55 3.00
C GLY A 82 -6.47 -8.85 2.21
N ARG A 83 -7.59 -9.56 2.36
CA ARG A 83 -7.75 -10.89 1.79
C ARG A 83 -8.12 -10.80 0.31
N LEU A 84 -7.35 -11.50 -0.52
CA LEU A 84 -7.70 -11.75 -1.91
C LEU A 84 -8.71 -12.89 -1.95
N VAL A 85 -9.90 -12.64 -2.52
CA VAL A 85 -10.97 -13.62 -2.54
C VAL A 85 -11.19 -14.23 -3.93
N VAL A 86 -10.74 -13.58 -4.98
CA VAL A 86 -10.85 -14.02 -6.38
C VAL A 86 -9.55 -13.67 -7.08
N PRO A 87 -8.98 -14.52 -7.92
CA PRO A 87 -9.41 -15.86 -8.34
C PRO A 87 -8.96 -16.97 -7.39
N VAL A 88 -7.96 -16.70 -6.55
CA VAL A 88 -7.43 -17.65 -5.57
C VAL A 88 -7.32 -16.95 -4.23
N GLN A 89 -7.14 -17.73 -3.17
CA GLN A 89 -6.96 -17.14 -1.85
C GLN A 89 -5.54 -16.61 -1.68
N GLY A 90 -5.42 -15.47 -1.01
CA GLY A 90 -4.14 -14.85 -0.70
C GLY A 90 -4.34 -13.70 0.25
N MET A 91 -3.23 -13.11 0.72
CA MET A 91 -3.27 -11.98 1.64
C MET A 91 -2.39 -10.86 1.12
N ALA A 92 -2.97 -9.69 0.93
CA ALA A 92 -2.22 -8.48 0.67
C ALA A 92 -1.60 -8.00 1.98
N ARG A 93 -0.36 -7.51 1.92
CA ARG A 93 0.25 -6.91 3.10
C ARG A 93 -0.39 -5.57 3.38
N ARG A 94 -0.89 -5.40 4.60
CA ARG A 94 -1.45 -4.14 5.07
C ARG A 94 -0.41 -3.38 5.88
N TYR A 95 -0.49 -2.05 5.80
CA TYR A 95 0.35 -1.16 6.57
C TYR A 95 -0.52 -0.36 7.53
N ALA A 96 0.03 -0.05 8.70
CA ALA A 96 -0.66 0.78 9.68
C ALA A 96 -0.81 2.20 9.12
N VAL A 97 -2.00 2.76 9.29
CA VAL A 97 -2.30 4.11 8.84
C VAL A 97 -3.01 4.84 9.98
N ARG A 98 -2.73 6.13 10.11
CA ARG A 98 -3.41 6.99 11.09
C ARG A 98 -4.07 8.14 10.37
N LEU A 99 -5.26 8.47 10.81
CA LEU A 99 -5.98 9.66 10.36
C LEU A 99 -6.17 10.56 11.58
N ILE A 100 -5.49 11.71 11.59
CA ILE A 100 -5.49 12.66 12.71
C ILE A 100 -5.74 14.04 12.14
N ASP A 101 -6.79 14.70 12.62
CA ASP A 101 -7.16 16.06 12.20
C ASP A 101 -7.23 16.20 10.67
N GLY A 102 -7.81 15.21 10.01
CA GLY A 102 -7.96 15.22 8.56
C GLY A 102 -6.66 15.00 7.79
N ARG A 103 -5.61 14.49 8.44
CA ARG A 103 -4.31 14.21 7.83
C ARG A 103 -3.99 12.74 7.94
N ILE A 104 -3.44 12.18 6.87
CA ILE A 104 -3.10 10.76 6.75
C ILE A 104 -1.62 10.58 7.03
N TYR A 105 -1.30 9.63 7.93
CA TYR A 105 0.07 9.32 8.34
C TYR A 105 0.39 7.85 8.11
N LEU A 106 1.60 7.57 7.66
CA LEU A 106 2.17 6.23 7.61
C LEU A 106 3.42 6.16 8.47
N ASP A 107 3.70 4.97 9.01
CA ASP A 107 4.93 4.71 9.75
C ASP A 107 6.03 4.33 8.74
N PHE A 108 6.95 5.24 8.50
CA PHE A 108 8.02 5.04 7.52
C PHE A 108 9.00 3.94 7.94
N ASN A 109 9.13 3.66 9.24
CA ASN A 109 9.92 2.51 9.67
C ASN A 109 9.31 1.20 9.17
N GLU A 110 7.98 1.09 9.21
CA GLU A 110 7.28 -0.09 8.69
C GLU A 110 7.46 -0.24 7.19
N LEU A 111 7.42 0.86 6.45
CA LEU A 111 7.58 0.83 5.00
C LEU A 111 8.96 0.37 4.58
N ASN A 112 9.98 0.59 5.41
CA ASN A 112 11.35 0.18 5.12
C ASN A 112 11.63 -1.29 5.46
N ILE A 113 10.69 -1.98 6.11
CA ILE A 113 10.83 -3.41 6.36
C ILE A 113 10.57 -4.16 5.04
N PRO A 114 11.47 -5.08 4.62
CA PRO A 114 11.24 -5.83 3.39
C PRO A 114 9.89 -6.56 3.40
N ALA A 115 9.17 -6.49 2.30
CA ALA A 115 7.85 -7.10 2.18
C ALA A 115 7.92 -8.57 1.78
N SER A 116 9.08 -9.06 1.30
CA SER A 116 9.24 -10.42 0.83
C SER A 116 10.67 -10.88 0.99
N LYS A 117 10.89 -12.20 0.82
CA LYS A 117 12.24 -12.76 0.82
C LYS A 117 13.09 -12.20 -0.31
N ALA A 118 12.49 -11.92 -1.46
CA ALA A 118 13.18 -11.33 -2.60
C ALA A 118 13.69 -9.92 -2.26
N GLU A 119 12.85 -9.11 -1.62
CA GLU A 119 13.28 -7.78 -1.17
C GLU A 119 14.36 -7.88 -0.10
N GLN A 120 14.24 -8.84 0.81
CA GLN A 120 15.25 -9.05 1.85
C GLN A 120 16.60 -9.44 1.24
N ALA A 121 16.59 -10.28 0.22
CA ALA A 121 17.80 -10.65 -0.51
C ALA A 121 18.41 -9.45 -1.22
N LEU A 122 17.57 -8.59 -1.80
CA LEU A 122 18.02 -7.36 -2.45
C LEU A 122 18.67 -6.40 -1.45
N ALA A 123 18.09 -6.29 -0.25
CA ALA A 123 18.66 -5.47 0.82
C ALA A 123 20.01 -6.02 1.28
N GLY A 124 20.13 -7.35 1.46
CA GLY A 124 21.38 -8.02 1.80
C GLY A 124 22.09 -7.44 3.01
N SER A 125 23.25 -7.99 3.32
CA SER A 125 24.07 -7.49 4.44
C SER A 125 24.83 -6.21 4.08
N TYR A 126 24.96 -5.90 2.82
CA TYR A 126 25.69 -4.72 2.34
C TYR A 126 24.79 -3.61 1.85
N ALA A 127 23.50 -3.90 1.68
CA ALA A 127 22.59 -2.94 1.12
C ALA A 127 21.97 -2.07 2.21
N VAL A 128 21.77 -0.80 1.86
CA VAL A 128 20.97 0.10 2.68
C VAL A 128 19.51 -0.23 2.44
N LEU A 129 18.70 -0.27 3.51
CA LEU A 129 17.27 -0.50 3.37
C LEU A 129 16.65 0.57 2.46
N PRO A 130 15.61 0.21 1.70
CA PRO A 130 14.97 1.18 0.81
C PRO A 130 14.46 2.39 1.57
N HIS A 131 14.64 3.56 0.97
CA HIS A 131 14.05 4.79 1.49
C HIS A 131 12.64 4.93 0.97
N VAL A 132 11.76 5.46 1.81
CA VAL A 132 10.38 5.72 1.43
C VAL A 132 10.27 7.12 0.84
N GLN A 133 9.65 7.21 -0.32
CA GLN A 133 9.41 8.48 -1.00
C GLN A 133 7.95 8.58 -1.39
N MET A 134 7.38 9.76 -1.19
CA MET A 134 6.00 10.00 -1.58
C MET A 134 5.93 10.25 -3.09
N ALA A 135 4.95 9.62 -3.76
CA ALA A 135 4.71 9.86 -5.18
C ALA A 135 4.21 11.30 -5.38
N VAL A 136 4.71 11.94 -6.39
CA VAL A 136 4.38 13.33 -6.71
C VAL A 136 3.23 13.39 -7.70
#